data_3f25d3a75373ec79053ee6cccb4a9295
#
_entry.id   3f25d3a75373ec79053ee6cccb4a9295
#
_cell.length_a   1.000
_cell.length_b   1.000
_cell.length_c   1.000
_cell.angle_alpha   90.00
_cell.angle_beta   90.00
_cell.angle_gamma   90.00
#
_symmetry.space_group_name_H-M   'P 1'
#
loop_
_entity.id
_entity.type
_entity.pdbx_description
1 polymer ?
#
loop_
_entity_poly.entity_id
_entity_poly.type
_entity_poly.pdbx_seq_one_letter_code
_entity_poly.pdbx_strand_id
1 'polypeptide(L)'
;MQIYHNGENELYIAEAGRFNIEGFIGWHNLDDLIDKNKLVNLPDFSHSQIQTFIGSIGSLKGYDLWIPSNDRNKLDWDMADKFFCRNELPTRYEKIINVIKEIDVIWLKRGSSELKAMFEVEHSTPINSGLLRFNDLYLAVPNLKSKFSIVSNDIRRSLFLSQFNRPTFRMSGLSDICNFLEYKDVYSWFRRIRKRV
;
A
#
# COMPACT_ATOMS: atom_id res chain seq x y z
N MET A 1 17.43 -11.30 7.25
CA MET A 1 16.04 -11.77 7.22
C MET A 1 15.58 -11.96 8.66
N GLN A 2 14.52 -11.30 9.07
CA GLN A 2 13.88 -11.49 10.39
C GLN A 2 12.50 -12.09 10.16
N ILE A 3 12.16 -13.11 10.93
CA ILE A 3 10.89 -13.82 10.85
C ILE A 3 10.10 -13.52 12.12
N TYR A 4 8.87 -13.09 11.98
CA TYR A 4 7.95 -12.80 13.07
C TYR A 4 6.73 -13.71 12.93
N HIS A 5 6.20 -14.20 14.06
CA HIS A 5 5.04 -15.07 14.12
C HIS A 5 3.94 -14.40 14.95
N ASN A 6 2.71 -14.34 14.42
CA ASN A 6 1.58 -13.69 15.11
C ASN A 6 0.75 -14.63 15.99
N GLY A 7 1.12 -15.89 16.12
CA GLY A 7 0.36 -16.90 16.86
C GLY A 7 -0.76 -17.58 16.05
N GLU A 8 -1.05 -17.13 14.82
CA GLU A 8 -2.14 -17.64 13.97
C GLU A 8 -1.65 -18.31 12.68
N ASN A 9 -0.48 -18.95 12.69
CA ASN A 9 0.18 -19.56 11.52
C ASN A 9 0.53 -18.56 10.40
N GLU A 10 0.66 -17.29 10.71
CA GLU A 10 1.15 -16.28 9.79
C GLU A 10 2.57 -15.86 10.14
N LEU A 11 3.45 -15.88 9.15
CA LEU A 11 4.83 -15.44 9.26
C LEU A 11 5.05 -14.16 8.47
N TYR A 12 5.77 -13.25 9.08
CA TYR A 12 6.29 -12.07 8.40
C TYR A 12 7.79 -12.17 8.21
N ILE A 13 8.26 -11.94 7.01
CA ILE A 13 9.67 -11.98 6.66
C ILE A 13 10.09 -10.58 6.27
N ALA A 14 10.97 -9.96 7.07
CA ALA A 14 11.59 -8.68 6.76
C ALA A 14 13.04 -8.87 6.31
N GLU A 15 13.43 -8.29 5.20
CA GLU A 15 14.83 -8.34 4.72
C GLU A 15 15.73 -7.27 5.33
N ALA A 16 15.18 -6.14 5.76
CA ALA A 16 15.90 -5.10 6.49
C ALA A 16 14.94 -4.14 7.19
N GLY A 17 15.26 -3.75 8.41
CA GLY A 17 14.56 -2.71 9.17
C GLY A 17 13.59 -3.22 10.23
N ARG A 18 13.37 -2.39 11.24
CA ARG A 18 12.34 -2.62 12.25
C ARG A 18 11.00 -2.22 11.67
N PHE A 19 10.20 -3.19 11.28
CA PHE A 19 8.80 -2.95 10.96
C PHE A 19 7.98 -3.23 12.21
N ASN A 20 7.22 -2.22 12.64
CA ASN A 20 6.22 -2.43 13.68
C ASN A 20 5.00 -3.06 13.00
N ILE A 21 4.85 -4.36 13.17
CA ILE A 21 3.91 -5.19 12.42
C ILE A 21 2.67 -5.39 13.27
N GLU A 22 1.89 -4.36 13.45
CA GLU A 22 0.52 -4.57 13.85
C GLU A 22 -0.33 -4.87 12.61
N GLY A 23 -0.32 -6.14 12.22
CA GLY A 23 -1.42 -6.86 11.61
C GLY A 23 -1.93 -6.46 10.23
N PHE A 24 -1.24 -5.60 9.47
CA PHE A 24 -1.91 -5.03 8.31
C PHE A 24 -1.24 -5.33 6.97
N ILE A 25 0.06 -5.31 6.88
CA ILE A 25 0.81 -5.55 5.63
C ILE A 25 2.01 -6.45 5.94
N GLY A 26 2.20 -7.50 5.17
CA GLY A 26 3.40 -8.32 5.21
C GLY A 26 3.29 -9.63 5.99
N TRP A 27 2.13 -10.01 6.50
CA TRP A 27 1.91 -11.35 7.02
C TRP A 27 1.74 -12.33 5.86
N HIS A 28 2.62 -13.32 5.81
CA HIS A 28 2.51 -14.44 4.88
C HIS A 28 2.02 -15.66 5.63
N ASN A 29 0.97 -16.31 5.14
CA ASN A 29 0.60 -17.63 5.63
C ASN A 29 1.73 -18.62 5.30
N LEU A 30 2.02 -19.57 6.18
CA LEU A 30 3.04 -20.59 5.96
C LEU A 30 2.79 -21.36 4.66
N ASP A 31 1.53 -21.62 4.33
CA ASP A 31 1.12 -22.27 3.08
C ASP A 31 1.46 -21.43 1.84
N ASP A 32 1.36 -20.10 1.94
CA ASP A 32 1.75 -19.17 0.85
C ASP A 32 3.27 -19.14 0.66
N LEU A 33 4.07 -19.37 1.70
CA LEU A 33 5.53 -19.50 1.61
C LEU A 33 5.95 -20.81 0.94
N ILE A 34 5.22 -21.88 1.20
CA ILE A 34 5.44 -23.20 0.58
C ILE A 34 5.00 -23.18 -0.89
N ASP A 35 3.96 -22.42 -1.22
CA ASP A 35 3.43 -22.25 -2.58
C ASP A 35 4.20 -21.22 -3.44
N LYS A 36 5.28 -20.61 -2.93
CA LYS A 36 6.13 -19.66 -3.71
C LYS A 36 6.59 -20.23 -5.04
N ASN A 37 6.75 -21.54 -5.14
CA ASN A 37 7.08 -22.22 -6.40
C ASN A 37 5.91 -22.25 -7.42
N LYS A 38 4.66 -21.99 -6.99
CA LYS A 38 3.49 -21.90 -7.88
C LYS A 38 3.22 -20.49 -8.38
N LEU A 39 3.84 -19.47 -7.79
CA LEU A 39 3.71 -18.07 -8.19
C LEU A 39 4.67 -17.65 -9.32
N VAL A 40 5.40 -18.59 -9.90
CA VAL A 40 6.45 -18.34 -10.92
C VAL A 40 5.91 -17.74 -12.22
N ASN A 41 4.59 -17.75 -12.46
CA ASN A 41 3.97 -17.18 -13.66
C ASN A 41 2.77 -16.27 -13.28
N LEU A 42 3.00 -15.26 -12.46
CA LEU A 42 1.98 -14.22 -12.29
C LEU A 42 1.90 -13.37 -13.57
N PRO A 43 0.68 -13.00 -13.99
CA PRO A 43 0.51 -12.05 -15.08
C PRO A 43 1.17 -10.72 -14.74
N ASP A 44 1.61 -10.01 -15.77
CA ASP A 44 2.13 -8.65 -15.62
C ASP A 44 0.94 -7.72 -15.32
N PHE A 45 0.78 -7.35 -14.05
CA PHE A 45 -0.34 -6.55 -13.61
C PHE A 45 -0.18 -5.08 -14.04
N SER A 46 -1.24 -4.52 -14.58
CA SER A 46 -1.33 -3.09 -14.85
C SER A 46 -1.44 -2.26 -13.56
N HIS A 47 -1.14 -0.97 -13.64
CA HIS A 47 -1.37 -0.01 -12.56
C HIS A 47 -2.82 -0.09 -12.02
N SER A 48 -3.80 -0.04 -12.92
CA SER A 48 -5.22 -0.06 -12.55
C SER A 48 -5.64 -1.37 -11.88
N GLN A 49 -5.10 -2.50 -12.27
CA GLN A 49 -5.36 -3.79 -11.61
C GLN A 49 -4.83 -3.79 -10.18
N ILE A 50 -3.62 -3.29 -9.95
CA ILE A 50 -3.05 -3.18 -8.59
C ILE A 50 -3.85 -2.19 -7.74
N GLN A 51 -4.24 -1.03 -8.27
CA GLN A 51 -5.16 -0.11 -7.57
C GLN A 51 -6.47 -0.80 -7.19
N THR A 52 -7.03 -1.59 -8.10
CA THR A 52 -8.28 -2.33 -7.87
C THR A 52 -8.11 -3.35 -6.74
N PHE A 53 -7.02 -4.13 -6.72
CA PHE A 53 -6.77 -5.08 -5.64
C PHE A 53 -6.60 -4.39 -4.29
N ILE A 54 -5.84 -3.31 -4.21
CA ILE A 54 -5.64 -2.55 -2.96
C ILE A 54 -6.97 -1.95 -2.49
N GLY A 55 -7.77 -1.39 -3.38
CA GLY A 55 -9.11 -0.87 -3.07
C GLY A 55 -10.03 -1.96 -2.55
N SER A 56 -10.08 -3.12 -3.23
CA SER A 56 -10.88 -4.27 -2.82
C SER A 56 -10.48 -4.79 -1.43
N ILE A 57 -9.18 -4.93 -1.17
CA ILE A 57 -8.66 -5.32 0.15
C ILE A 57 -9.13 -4.33 1.22
N GLY A 58 -9.02 -3.04 0.96
CA GLY A 58 -9.45 -1.99 1.89
C GLY A 58 -10.94 -2.05 2.19
N SER A 59 -11.77 -2.24 1.15
CA SER A 59 -13.22 -2.42 1.27
C SER A 59 -13.58 -3.64 2.12
N LEU A 60 -12.99 -4.79 1.82
CA LEU A 60 -13.22 -6.04 2.56
C LEU A 60 -12.76 -5.96 4.03
N LYS A 61 -11.75 -5.13 4.33
CA LYS A 61 -11.32 -4.81 5.70
C LYS A 61 -12.19 -3.75 6.39
N GLY A 62 -13.19 -3.20 5.73
CA GLY A 62 -14.12 -2.23 6.30
C GLY A 62 -13.60 -0.80 6.36
N TYR A 63 -12.62 -0.44 5.53
CA TYR A 63 -12.17 0.94 5.37
C TYR A 63 -13.04 1.70 4.37
N ASP A 64 -13.15 3.01 4.55
CA ASP A 64 -13.57 3.91 3.49
C ASP A 64 -12.37 4.18 2.57
N LEU A 65 -12.65 4.33 1.28
CA LEU A 65 -11.62 4.39 0.26
C LEU A 65 -11.61 5.75 -0.43
N TRP A 66 -10.41 6.20 -0.79
CA TRP A 66 -10.22 7.26 -1.76
C TRP A 66 -9.31 6.74 -2.88
N ILE A 67 -9.72 7.02 -4.11
CA ILE A 67 -8.92 6.85 -5.34
C ILE A 67 -9.19 8.10 -6.16
N PRO A 68 -8.18 8.70 -6.81
CA PRO A 68 -8.37 9.86 -7.68
C PRO A 68 -9.48 9.64 -8.70
N SER A 69 -10.31 10.64 -8.94
CA SER A 69 -11.50 10.53 -9.81
C SER A 69 -11.14 10.06 -11.23
N ASN A 70 -10.00 10.51 -11.75
CA ASN A 70 -9.52 10.14 -13.09
C ASN A 70 -9.14 8.66 -13.22
N ASP A 71 -8.87 7.97 -12.11
CA ASP A 71 -8.46 6.57 -12.09
C ASP A 71 -9.62 5.63 -11.77
N ARG A 72 -10.69 6.12 -11.13
CA ARG A 72 -11.87 5.30 -10.80
C ARG A 72 -12.50 4.61 -12.00
N ASN A 73 -12.50 5.28 -13.16
CA ASN A 73 -13.06 4.73 -14.40
C ASN A 73 -12.15 3.70 -15.08
N LYS A 74 -10.89 3.58 -14.61
CA LYS A 74 -9.90 2.64 -15.14
C LYS A 74 -9.76 1.38 -14.28
N LEU A 75 -10.47 1.32 -13.14
CA LEU A 75 -10.42 0.16 -12.25
C LEU A 75 -10.92 -1.10 -12.96
N ASP A 76 -10.25 -2.22 -12.72
CA ASP A 76 -10.52 -3.51 -13.35
C ASP A 76 -11.53 -4.31 -12.51
N TRP A 77 -12.80 -4.20 -12.88
CA TRP A 77 -13.89 -4.88 -12.18
C TRP A 77 -14.07 -6.34 -12.59
N ASP A 78 -13.37 -6.81 -13.60
CA ASP A 78 -13.43 -8.22 -14.01
C ASP A 78 -12.70 -9.12 -13.00
N MET A 79 -11.73 -8.56 -12.28
CA MET A 79 -10.92 -9.29 -11.32
C MET A 79 -11.36 -9.12 -9.86
N ALA A 80 -12.19 -8.11 -9.54
CA ALA A 80 -12.59 -7.80 -8.18
C ALA A 80 -14.03 -7.28 -8.10
N ASP A 81 -14.68 -7.55 -6.98
CA ASP A 81 -16.01 -7.00 -6.71
C ASP A 81 -15.96 -5.47 -6.60
N LYS A 82 -17.00 -4.80 -7.08
CA LYS A 82 -17.11 -3.35 -7.03
C LYS A 82 -17.13 -2.85 -5.59
N PHE A 83 -16.40 -1.80 -5.33
CA PHE A 83 -16.38 -1.08 -4.06
C PHE A 83 -16.67 0.41 -4.28
N PHE A 84 -17.01 1.11 -3.20
CA PHE A 84 -17.30 2.54 -3.25
C PHE A 84 -16.10 3.35 -2.76
N CYS A 85 -15.82 4.45 -3.46
CA CYS A 85 -14.86 5.45 -3.05
C CYS A 85 -15.59 6.70 -2.52
N ARG A 86 -15.02 7.37 -1.54
CA ARG A 86 -15.47 8.69 -1.11
C ARG A 86 -15.35 9.69 -2.26
N ASN A 87 -16.31 10.59 -2.36
CA ASN A 87 -16.26 11.67 -3.35
C ASN A 87 -15.34 12.81 -2.91
N GLU A 88 -15.15 12.96 -1.59
CA GLU A 88 -14.36 14.04 -1.00
C GLU A 88 -13.39 13.51 0.06
N LEU A 89 -12.25 14.17 0.16
CA LEU A 89 -11.29 13.97 1.23
C LEU A 89 -11.67 14.82 2.43
N PRO A 90 -11.27 14.42 3.66
CA PRO A 90 -11.60 15.17 4.86
C PRO A 90 -11.01 16.58 4.87
N THR A 91 -11.82 17.59 5.24
CA THR A 91 -11.43 19.01 5.31
C THR A 91 -10.27 19.31 6.26
N ARG A 92 -10.05 18.46 7.28
CA ARG A 92 -8.90 18.60 8.20
C ARG A 92 -7.54 18.59 7.48
N TYR A 93 -7.47 18.11 6.24
CA TYR A 93 -6.25 18.04 5.43
C TYR A 93 -6.21 19.12 4.34
N GLU A 94 -7.05 20.16 4.40
CA GLU A 94 -7.17 21.18 3.36
C GLU A 94 -5.83 21.81 2.97
N LYS A 95 -4.95 22.06 3.94
CA LYS A 95 -3.61 22.65 3.70
C LYS A 95 -2.71 21.80 2.81
N ILE A 96 -2.92 20.48 2.77
CA ILE A 96 -2.11 19.54 2.00
C ILE A 96 -2.95 18.74 0.99
N ILE A 97 -4.20 19.17 0.79
CA ILE A 97 -5.17 18.44 -0.04
C ILE A 97 -4.68 18.20 -1.46
N ASN A 98 -3.92 19.14 -2.02
CA ASN A 98 -3.38 19.00 -3.38
C ASN A 98 -2.37 17.87 -3.53
N VAL A 99 -1.70 17.48 -2.44
CA VAL A 99 -0.82 16.32 -2.41
C VAL A 99 -1.61 15.05 -2.15
N ILE A 100 -2.49 15.06 -1.15
CA ILE A 100 -3.27 13.88 -0.75
C ILE A 100 -4.17 13.38 -1.88
N LYS A 101 -4.81 14.28 -2.62
CA LYS A 101 -5.74 13.90 -3.70
C LYS A 101 -5.09 13.15 -4.87
N GLU A 102 -3.76 13.27 -5.02
CA GLU A 102 -2.97 12.61 -6.06
C GLU A 102 -2.45 11.22 -5.65
N ILE A 103 -2.64 10.82 -4.38
CA ILE A 103 -2.24 9.50 -3.91
C ILE A 103 -3.16 8.43 -4.50
N ASP A 104 -2.58 7.40 -5.09
CA ASP A 104 -3.28 6.40 -5.89
C ASP A 104 -4.38 5.66 -5.13
N VAL A 105 -4.13 5.23 -3.88
CA VAL A 105 -5.15 4.60 -3.02
C VAL A 105 -4.95 5.03 -1.57
N ILE A 106 -6.02 5.48 -0.93
CA ILE A 106 -6.02 5.83 0.49
C ILE A 106 -7.10 5.02 1.21
N TRP A 107 -6.73 4.46 2.35
CA TRP A 107 -7.66 3.85 3.28
C TRP A 107 -7.91 4.79 4.46
N LEU A 108 -9.18 5.06 4.73
CA LEU A 108 -9.62 5.86 5.87
C LEU A 108 -10.36 4.97 6.86
N LYS A 109 -10.25 5.26 8.13
CA LYS A 109 -11.10 4.62 9.15
C LYS A 109 -12.56 4.91 8.82
N ARG A 110 -13.39 3.87 8.80
CA ARG A 110 -14.80 3.96 8.44
C ARG A 110 -15.53 5.03 9.25
N GLY A 111 -16.27 5.88 8.53
CA GLY A 111 -17.02 6.98 9.15
C GLY A 111 -16.17 8.06 9.82
N SER A 112 -14.87 8.12 9.54
CA SER A 112 -13.92 9.02 10.16
C SER A 112 -13.10 9.78 9.12
N SER A 113 -12.40 10.82 9.56
CA SER A 113 -11.40 11.54 8.77
C SER A 113 -9.97 11.02 8.97
N GLU A 114 -9.80 9.91 9.70
CA GLU A 114 -8.48 9.38 10.02
C GLU A 114 -7.90 8.57 8.84
N LEU A 115 -6.74 8.98 8.34
CA LEU A 115 -5.98 8.24 7.34
C LEU A 115 -5.31 7.04 7.99
N LYS A 116 -5.48 5.84 7.45
CA LYS A 116 -4.92 4.58 7.98
C LYS A 116 -3.76 4.05 7.15
N ALA A 117 -3.93 4.03 5.84
CA ALA A 117 -2.90 3.57 4.92
C ALA A 117 -2.97 4.31 3.59
N MET A 118 -1.84 4.48 2.95
CA MET A 118 -1.71 5.13 1.66
C MET A 118 -0.75 4.37 0.78
N PHE A 119 -1.11 4.26 -0.49
CA PHE A 119 -0.40 3.45 -1.47
C PHE A 119 -0.15 4.28 -2.73
N GLU A 120 1.08 4.25 -3.22
CA GLU A 120 1.50 4.76 -4.52
C GLU A 120 1.90 3.58 -5.40
N VAL A 121 1.21 3.42 -6.51
CA VAL A 121 1.43 2.32 -7.45
C VAL A 121 2.34 2.78 -8.56
N GLU A 122 3.61 2.47 -8.45
CA GLU A 122 4.65 2.96 -9.35
C GLU A 122 4.98 1.91 -10.43
N HIS A 123 4.24 1.95 -11.53
CA HIS A 123 4.44 1.01 -12.65
C HIS A 123 5.63 1.42 -13.53
N SER A 124 5.57 2.61 -14.13
CA SER A 124 6.60 3.17 -15.02
C SER A 124 7.09 4.55 -14.57
N THR A 125 6.38 5.18 -13.67
CA THR A 125 6.66 6.51 -13.12
C THR A 125 7.86 6.49 -12.17
N PRO A 126 8.51 7.64 -11.94
CA PRO A 126 9.62 7.72 -10.99
C PRO A 126 9.17 7.47 -9.55
N ILE A 127 9.69 6.45 -8.89
CA ILE A 127 9.43 6.13 -7.46
C ILE A 127 9.62 7.34 -6.54
N ASN A 128 10.52 8.25 -6.94
CA ASN A 128 10.80 9.46 -6.17
C ASN A 128 9.57 10.38 -6.02
N SER A 129 8.65 10.41 -6.99
CA SER A 129 7.45 11.25 -6.91
C SER A 129 6.48 10.78 -5.81
N GLY A 130 6.24 9.48 -5.70
CA GLY A 130 5.44 8.90 -4.63
C GLY A 130 6.08 9.09 -3.25
N LEU A 131 7.40 8.90 -3.16
CA LEU A 131 8.15 9.16 -1.91
C LEU A 131 8.08 10.63 -1.48
N LEU A 132 8.15 11.58 -2.42
CA LEU A 132 8.03 13.01 -2.12
C LEU A 132 6.62 13.33 -1.60
N ARG A 133 5.55 12.85 -2.24
CA ARG A 133 4.18 13.04 -1.77
C ARG A 133 4.00 12.52 -0.34
N PHE A 134 4.51 11.33 -0.04
CA PHE A 134 4.46 10.78 1.31
C PHE A 134 5.26 11.61 2.32
N ASN A 135 6.44 12.08 1.94
CA ASN A 135 7.28 12.91 2.78
C ASN A 135 6.61 14.26 3.08
N ASP A 136 6.06 14.93 2.08
CA ASP A 136 5.36 16.19 2.24
C ASP A 136 4.15 16.05 3.17
N LEU A 137 3.37 14.98 2.98
CA LEU A 137 2.25 14.68 3.87
C LEU A 137 2.69 14.40 5.30
N TYR A 138 3.73 13.60 5.48
CA TYR A 138 4.25 13.24 6.79
C TYR A 138 4.75 14.47 7.57
N LEU A 139 5.43 15.38 6.89
CA LEU A 139 5.94 16.62 7.48
C LEU A 139 4.82 17.64 7.73
N ALA A 140 3.80 17.69 6.88
CA ALA A 140 2.71 18.67 6.98
C ALA A 140 1.63 18.28 8.01
N VAL A 141 1.50 17.00 8.36
CA VAL A 141 0.44 16.51 9.27
C VAL A 141 1.06 15.98 10.56
N PRO A 142 1.05 16.78 11.65
CA PRO A 142 1.59 16.35 12.93
C PRO A 142 0.90 15.09 13.47
N ASN A 143 1.70 14.17 14.02
CA ASN A 143 1.23 12.92 14.63
C ASN A 143 0.45 12.00 13.66
N LEU A 144 0.76 12.04 12.38
CA LEU A 144 0.17 11.15 11.39
C LEU A 144 0.55 9.70 11.70
N LYS A 145 -0.44 8.87 12.03
CA LYS A 145 -0.27 7.43 12.34
C LYS A 145 -0.61 6.52 11.16
N SER A 146 -0.44 7.02 9.95
CA SER A 146 -0.70 6.26 8.72
C SER A 146 0.50 5.42 8.31
N LYS A 147 0.23 4.34 7.60
CA LYS A 147 1.27 3.54 6.92
C LYS A 147 1.35 3.97 5.46
N PHE A 148 2.56 4.05 4.95
CA PHE A 148 2.82 4.37 3.55
C PHE A 148 3.41 3.16 2.82
N SER A 149 3.02 2.95 1.58
CA SER A 149 3.56 1.87 0.78
C SER A 149 3.78 2.31 -0.66
N ILE A 150 5.01 2.17 -1.13
CA ILE A 150 5.30 2.19 -2.56
C ILE A 150 5.06 0.77 -3.08
N VAL A 151 4.20 0.65 -4.08
CA VAL A 151 3.78 -0.62 -4.65
C VAL A 151 4.30 -0.73 -6.08
N SER A 152 5.13 -1.72 -6.37
CA SER A 152 5.73 -1.87 -7.70
C SER A 152 6.10 -3.33 -7.98
N ASN A 153 6.64 -3.59 -9.18
CA ASN A 153 7.23 -4.90 -9.47
C ASN A 153 8.57 -5.08 -8.74
N ASP A 154 9.02 -6.31 -8.62
CA ASP A 154 10.24 -6.70 -7.91
C ASP A 154 11.52 -6.09 -8.54
N ILE A 155 11.54 -5.93 -9.87
CA ILE A 155 12.67 -5.33 -10.62
C ILE A 155 12.99 -3.93 -10.09
N ARG A 156 12.00 -3.20 -9.60
CA ARG A 156 12.15 -1.82 -9.12
C ARG A 156 12.53 -1.70 -7.65
N ARG A 157 12.66 -2.82 -6.93
CA ARG A 157 13.02 -2.83 -5.50
C ARG A 157 14.38 -2.15 -5.24
N SER A 158 15.39 -2.41 -6.07
CA SER A 158 16.71 -1.78 -5.93
C SER A 158 16.66 -0.27 -6.16
N LEU A 159 15.85 0.18 -7.13
CA LEU A 159 15.61 1.59 -7.37
C LEU A 159 14.91 2.25 -6.17
N PHE A 160 13.87 1.59 -5.63
CA PHE A 160 13.21 2.07 -4.41
C PHE A 160 14.23 2.25 -3.27
N LEU A 161 15.02 1.24 -2.96
CA LEU A 161 16.02 1.31 -1.89
C LEU A 161 17.03 2.43 -2.11
N SER A 162 17.50 2.63 -3.34
CA SER A 162 18.39 3.72 -3.71
C SER A 162 17.78 5.10 -3.43
N GLN A 163 16.54 5.33 -3.82
CA GLN A 163 15.83 6.59 -3.59
C GLN A 163 15.48 6.78 -2.12
N PHE A 164 14.97 5.75 -1.49
CA PHE A 164 14.50 5.76 -0.11
C PHE A 164 15.62 6.04 0.91
N ASN A 165 16.84 5.59 0.62
CA ASN A 165 18.01 5.84 1.46
C ASN A 165 18.60 7.25 1.32
N ARG A 166 18.03 8.14 0.50
CA ARG A 166 18.50 9.52 0.39
C ARG A 166 18.31 10.25 1.72
N PRO A 167 19.24 11.17 2.06
CA PRO A 167 19.17 11.94 3.31
C PRO A 167 17.82 12.60 3.54
N THR A 168 17.16 13.10 2.48
CA THR A 168 15.84 13.74 2.54
C THR A 168 14.79 12.87 3.23
N PHE A 169 14.72 11.57 2.91
CA PHE A 169 13.72 10.66 3.46
C PHE A 169 14.15 10.03 4.78
N ARG A 170 15.46 9.82 4.96
CA ARG A 170 15.99 9.29 6.22
C ARG A 170 15.89 10.29 7.37
N MET A 171 16.22 11.56 7.12
CA MET A 171 16.18 12.60 8.14
C MET A 171 14.78 13.03 8.52
N SER A 172 13.81 12.88 7.64
CA SER A 172 12.39 13.17 7.94
C SER A 172 11.73 12.12 8.83
N GLY A 173 12.27 10.90 8.91
CA GLY A 173 11.65 9.76 9.60
C GLY A 173 10.64 8.97 8.72
N LEU A 174 10.56 9.29 7.42
CA LEU A 174 9.71 8.54 6.48
C LEU A 174 10.08 7.05 6.44
N SER A 175 11.35 6.73 6.68
CA SER A 175 11.88 5.35 6.74
C SER A 175 11.20 4.46 7.78
N ASP A 176 10.60 5.03 8.81
CA ASP A 176 9.99 4.27 9.90
C ASP A 176 8.53 3.86 9.59
N ILE A 177 7.93 4.50 8.59
CA ILE A 177 6.50 4.36 8.29
C ILE A 177 6.17 4.01 6.84
N CYS A 178 7.18 4.01 5.95
CA CYS A 178 7.03 3.68 4.54
C CYS A 178 7.72 2.36 4.20
N ASN A 179 7.08 1.53 3.41
CA ASN A 179 7.61 0.24 2.96
C ASN A 179 7.45 0.06 1.45
N PHE A 180 8.03 -1.03 0.94
CA PHE A 180 7.87 -1.46 -0.44
C PHE A 180 7.06 -2.74 -0.49
N LEU A 181 6.00 -2.75 -1.29
CA LEU A 181 5.18 -3.94 -1.57
C LEU A 181 5.35 -4.35 -3.03
N GLU A 182 5.55 -5.63 -3.26
CA GLU A 182 5.56 -6.17 -4.61
C GLU A 182 4.14 -6.46 -5.11
N TYR A 183 3.91 -6.34 -6.41
CA TYR A 183 2.62 -6.66 -7.04
C TYR A 183 2.13 -8.07 -6.69
N LYS A 184 3.04 -9.04 -6.64
CA LYS A 184 2.72 -10.41 -6.22
C LYS A 184 2.21 -10.51 -4.79
N ASP A 185 2.76 -9.68 -3.88
CA ASP A 185 2.33 -9.67 -2.47
C ASP A 185 0.93 -9.07 -2.35
N VAL A 186 0.65 -7.99 -3.08
CA VAL A 186 -0.69 -7.37 -3.14
C VAL A 186 -1.72 -8.37 -3.68
N TYR A 187 -1.40 -9.06 -4.78
CA TYR A 187 -2.30 -10.04 -5.38
C TYR A 187 -2.53 -11.25 -4.46
N SER A 188 -1.50 -11.77 -3.84
CA SER A 188 -1.60 -12.86 -2.86
C SER A 188 -2.46 -12.46 -1.67
N TRP A 189 -2.27 -11.24 -1.17
CA TRP A 189 -3.09 -10.69 -0.09
C TRP A 189 -4.56 -10.54 -0.49
N PHE A 190 -4.84 -9.99 -1.69
CA PHE A 190 -6.19 -9.90 -2.24
C PHE A 190 -6.87 -11.27 -2.32
N ARG A 191 -6.20 -12.28 -2.88
CA ARG A 191 -6.73 -13.65 -2.99
C ARG A 191 -7.04 -14.26 -1.63
N ARG A 192 -6.15 -14.06 -0.65
CA ARG A 192 -6.32 -14.59 0.71
C ARG A 192 -7.52 -13.99 1.41
N ILE A 193 -7.70 -12.67 1.34
CA ILE A 193 -8.84 -12.01 1.99
C ILE A 193 -10.14 -12.43 1.32
N ARG A 194 -10.19 -12.49 -0.02
CA ARG A 194 -11.39 -12.91 -0.75
C ARG A 194 -11.84 -14.34 -0.44
N LYS A 195 -10.93 -15.23 -0.08
CA LYS A 195 -11.28 -16.60 0.33
C LYS A 195 -11.87 -16.68 1.74
N ARG A 196 -11.72 -15.66 2.57
CA ARG A 196 -12.20 -15.62 3.96
C ARG A 196 -13.59 -14.99 4.10
N VAL A 197 -14.10 -14.38 3.05
CA VAL A 197 -15.43 -13.78 2.95
C VAL A 197 -16.35 -14.70 2.14
#